data_ee797484b853c9b60c0dfe496d32ae14
#
_entry.id   ee797484b853c9b60c0dfe496d32ae14
#
_cell.length_a   1.000
_cell.length_b   1.000
_cell.length_c   1.000
_cell.angle_alpha   90.00
_cell.angle_beta   90.00
_cell.angle_gamma   90.00
#
_symmetry.space_group_name_H-M   'P 1'
#
loop_
_entity.id
_entity.type
_entity.pdbx_description
1 polymer ?
#
loop_
_entity_poly.entity_id
_entity_poly.type
_entity_poly.pdbx_seq_one_letter_code
_entity_poly.pdbx_strand_id
1 'polypeptide(L)'
;MKITKVEPIVLRVPLDSPVVTSFGMMTSRTCVLVSVEADTGEYGIGEIWNNFPSWGVYEKIATLKHGIEPLVVGEDPRDIGRIHQKLLKTHTVMGLQWGALGPIYHSISGVDMALWDLLGKHTGYSVAKLLGGSVRESVGVYASGLGPGTFEELVEQHLEAGVTAFKLKVGKEEQQDIRNLKRMRDILPAQTKLMIDANQAWQRRTAIHCLQRYKEFDLTWIEEPLRCDDLEGLSLIREVTGIPIAAGENLYGQRNTRMALERNALDIIQPDLSKQGGISECRRMVDLAASWEVPYAPHFLGGAVCLAASVQFVAGIPGSVILELDANPNPFRERLFTKPIVIVNGHISVPQQPGLGFELDEEFVQFHRVPLQDISF
;
A
#
# COMPACT_ATOMS: atom_id res chain seq x y z
N MET A 1 13.46 -21.95 -17.41
CA MET A 1 12.66 -20.72 -17.48
C MET A 1 13.57 -19.55 -17.25
N LYS A 2 13.52 -18.51 -18.12
CA LYS A 2 14.34 -17.31 -18.00
C LYS A 2 13.50 -16.08 -18.27
N ILE A 3 13.74 -15.01 -17.55
CA ILE A 3 13.13 -13.70 -17.81
C ILE A 3 13.68 -13.16 -19.12
N THR A 4 12.79 -12.82 -20.04
CA THR A 4 13.15 -12.27 -21.37
C THR A 4 12.91 -10.77 -21.46
N LYS A 5 11.95 -10.24 -20.65
CA LYS A 5 11.53 -8.84 -20.74
C LYS A 5 10.98 -8.34 -19.40
N VAL A 6 11.25 -7.07 -19.10
CA VAL A 6 10.62 -6.31 -18.03
C VAL A 6 10.09 -5.01 -18.63
N GLU A 7 8.76 -4.87 -18.67
CA GLU A 7 8.10 -3.76 -19.34
C GLU A 7 7.24 -2.93 -18.39
N PRO A 8 7.47 -1.60 -18.27
CA PRO A 8 6.54 -0.70 -17.60
C PRO A 8 5.31 -0.44 -18.48
N ILE A 9 4.14 -0.45 -17.85
CA ILE A 9 2.85 -0.09 -18.45
C ILE A 9 2.30 1.07 -17.64
N VAL A 10 2.28 2.26 -18.24
CA VAL A 10 1.78 3.48 -17.57
C VAL A 10 0.36 3.75 -18.04
N LEU A 11 -0.56 3.82 -17.10
CA LEU A 11 -1.97 4.11 -17.34
C LEU A 11 -2.33 5.44 -16.69
N ARG A 12 -3.17 6.25 -17.37
CA ARG A 12 -3.67 7.52 -16.81
C ARG A 12 -5.15 7.69 -17.11
N VAL A 13 -5.91 8.04 -16.06
CA VAL A 13 -7.34 8.35 -16.15
C VAL A 13 -7.59 9.71 -15.53
N PRO A 14 -8.19 10.66 -16.24
CA PRO A 14 -8.68 11.90 -15.62
C PRO A 14 -9.81 11.57 -14.64
N LEU A 15 -9.96 12.38 -13.59
CA LEU A 15 -11.03 12.25 -12.61
C LEU A 15 -12.12 13.28 -12.92
N ASP A 16 -13.39 12.87 -12.90
CA ASP A 16 -14.54 13.76 -13.08
C ASP A 16 -14.62 14.81 -11.95
N SER A 17 -14.22 14.41 -10.74
CA SER A 17 -14.10 15.29 -9.59
C SER A 17 -12.73 15.13 -8.94
N PRO A 18 -12.01 16.23 -8.65
CA PRO A 18 -10.71 16.17 -8.02
C PRO A 18 -10.76 15.54 -6.63
N VAL A 19 -9.80 14.66 -6.31
CA VAL A 19 -9.63 14.10 -4.96
C VAL A 19 -8.66 14.98 -4.17
N VAL A 20 -9.11 15.48 -3.02
CA VAL A 20 -8.29 16.29 -2.11
C VAL A 20 -7.53 15.34 -1.16
N THR A 21 -6.21 15.48 -1.12
CA THR A 21 -5.33 14.67 -0.27
C THR A 21 -4.52 15.55 0.67
N SER A 22 -3.75 14.95 1.55
CA SER A 22 -2.81 15.67 2.43
C SER A 22 -1.72 16.40 1.65
N PHE A 23 -1.36 15.93 0.44
CA PHE A 23 -0.26 16.45 -0.38
C PHE A 23 -0.73 17.35 -1.54
N GLY A 24 -2.02 17.55 -1.72
CA GLY A 24 -2.57 18.40 -2.77
C GLY A 24 -3.81 17.81 -3.43
N MET A 25 -4.16 18.39 -4.57
CA MET A 25 -5.35 18.02 -5.34
C MET A 25 -4.95 17.11 -6.50
N MET A 26 -5.62 15.98 -6.63
CA MET A 26 -5.42 14.99 -7.68
C MET A 26 -6.55 15.13 -8.72
N THR A 27 -6.20 15.57 -9.92
CA THR A 27 -7.13 15.73 -11.06
C THR A 27 -7.12 14.56 -12.03
N SER A 28 -6.15 13.67 -11.89
CA SER A 28 -6.05 12.41 -12.63
C SER A 28 -5.40 11.36 -11.75
N ARG A 29 -5.71 10.10 -11.96
CA ARG A 29 -4.95 9.00 -11.38
C ARG A 29 -3.98 8.43 -12.41
N THR A 30 -2.78 8.05 -11.95
CA THR A 30 -1.78 7.36 -12.75
C THR A 30 -1.45 6.04 -12.06
N CYS A 31 -1.54 4.94 -12.81
CA CYS A 31 -1.13 3.61 -12.35
C CYS A 31 0.10 3.17 -13.14
N VAL A 32 1.10 2.67 -12.47
CA VAL A 32 2.32 2.14 -13.10
C VAL A 32 2.36 0.63 -12.83
N LEU A 33 2.05 -0.14 -13.87
CA LEU A 33 2.21 -1.59 -13.84
C LEU A 33 3.58 -1.97 -14.40
N VAL A 34 4.03 -3.16 -14.04
CA VAL A 34 5.19 -3.81 -14.65
C VAL A 34 4.83 -5.23 -15.05
N SER A 35 5.13 -5.58 -16.31
CA SER A 35 5.07 -6.95 -16.80
C SER A 35 6.46 -7.58 -16.77
N VAL A 36 6.55 -8.80 -16.23
CA VAL A 36 7.75 -9.65 -16.32
C VAL A 36 7.39 -10.88 -17.14
N GLU A 37 8.05 -11.00 -18.32
CA GLU A 37 7.80 -12.08 -19.26
C GLU A 37 8.92 -13.13 -19.20
N ALA A 38 8.58 -14.39 -19.34
CA ALA A 38 9.50 -15.51 -19.42
C ALA A 38 9.60 -16.12 -20.82
N ASP A 39 10.67 -16.87 -21.08
CA ASP A 39 10.90 -17.61 -22.34
C ASP A 39 9.87 -18.73 -22.59
N THR A 40 9.02 -19.04 -21.64
CA THR A 40 7.86 -19.94 -21.78
C THR A 40 6.62 -19.26 -22.38
N GLY A 41 6.64 -17.95 -22.56
CA GLY A 41 5.49 -17.12 -22.96
C GLY A 41 4.56 -16.73 -21.81
N GLU A 42 4.82 -17.21 -20.60
CA GLU A 42 4.08 -16.79 -19.41
C GLU A 42 4.56 -15.43 -18.93
N TYR A 43 3.66 -14.66 -18.30
CA TYR A 43 3.99 -13.37 -17.70
C TYR A 43 3.28 -13.14 -16.36
N GLY A 44 3.90 -12.34 -15.54
CA GLY A 44 3.32 -11.84 -14.31
C GLY A 44 3.21 -10.32 -14.32
N ILE A 45 2.25 -9.79 -13.55
CA ILE A 45 1.97 -8.37 -13.41
C ILE A 45 2.18 -7.92 -11.98
N GLY A 46 2.87 -6.79 -11.82
CA GLY A 46 2.98 -6.09 -10.55
C GLY A 46 2.62 -4.62 -10.67
N GLU A 47 2.50 -3.94 -9.55
CA GLU A 47 2.17 -2.51 -9.49
C GLU A 47 3.22 -1.76 -8.69
N ILE A 48 3.64 -0.62 -9.22
CA ILE A 48 4.59 0.32 -8.62
C ILE A 48 3.80 1.49 -8.05
N TRP A 49 3.96 1.80 -6.77
CA TRP A 49 3.30 2.95 -6.15
C TRP A 49 3.61 4.26 -6.89
N ASN A 50 2.58 5.02 -7.28
CA ASN A 50 2.76 6.27 -8.02
C ASN A 50 1.57 7.23 -7.83
N ASN A 51 1.30 7.65 -6.59
CA ASN A 51 0.26 8.65 -6.34
C ASN A 51 0.82 10.07 -6.30
N PHE A 52 1.93 10.28 -5.63
CA PHE A 52 2.59 11.59 -5.47
C PHE A 52 4.11 11.46 -5.55
N PRO A 53 4.81 12.46 -6.10
CA PRO A 53 4.27 13.48 -7.01
C PRO A 53 3.91 12.85 -8.37
N SER A 54 3.03 13.49 -9.16
CA SER A 54 2.61 12.95 -10.46
C SER A 54 3.77 12.72 -11.44
N TRP A 55 4.81 13.56 -11.39
CA TRP A 55 6.04 13.41 -12.17
C TRP A 55 6.94 12.29 -11.67
N GLY A 56 6.73 11.74 -10.48
CA GLY A 56 7.50 10.61 -9.94
C GLY A 56 7.44 9.32 -10.77
N VAL A 57 6.54 9.25 -11.75
CA VAL A 57 6.47 8.16 -12.73
C VAL A 57 7.80 8.02 -13.52
N TYR A 58 8.43 9.14 -13.87
CA TYR A 58 9.69 9.16 -14.65
C TYR A 58 10.83 8.47 -13.90
N GLU A 59 11.00 8.78 -12.61
CA GLU A 59 12.03 8.18 -11.77
C GLU A 59 11.87 6.66 -11.68
N LYS A 60 10.63 6.18 -11.56
CA LYS A 60 10.32 4.75 -11.46
C LYS A 60 10.59 4.02 -12.78
N ILE A 61 10.20 4.62 -13.91
CA ILE A 61 10.49 4.07 -15.23
C ILE A 61 12.00 4.02 -15.48
N ALA A 62 12.71 5.12 -15.18
CA ALA A 62 14.16 5.17 -15.33
C ALA A 62 14.85 4.11 -14.44
N THR A 63 14.44 4.01 -13.19
CA THR A 63 14.93 2.98 -12.24
C THR A 63 14.66 1.58 -12.77
N LEU A 64 13.45 1.32 -13.27
CA LEU A 64 13.09 0.02 -13.83
C LEU A 64 13.92 -0.33 -15.04
N LYS A 65 14.00 0.58 -16.04
CA LYS A 65 14.65 0.33 -17.32
C LYS A 65 16.18 0.28 -17.24
N HIS A 66 16.78 1.16 -16.47
CA HIS A 66 18.23 1.29 -16.41
C HIS A 66 18.87 0.65 -15.19
N GLY A 67 18.13 0.55 -14.10
CA GLY A 67 18.61 -0.05 -12.85
C GLY A 67 18.25 -1.53 -12.70
N ILE A 68 16.99 -1.90 -12.91
CA ILE A 68 16.45 -3.23 -12.55
C ILE A 68 16.48 -4.20 -13.72
N GLU A 69 15.92 -3.84 -14.87
CA GLU A 69 15.83 -4.73 -16.05
C GLU A 69 17.16 -5.40 -16.42
N PRO A 70 18.30 -4.68 -16.51
CA PRO A 70 19.59 -5.30 -16.83
C PRO A 70 20.08 -6.35 -15.80
N LEU A 71 19.56 -6.29 -14.58
CA LEU A 71 19.92 -7.22 -13.51
C LEU A 71 19.04 -8.48 -13.48
N VAL A 72 17.82 -8.39 -14.01
CA VAL A 72 16.83 -9.48 -13.89
C VAL A 72 16.62 -10.24 -15.20
N VAL A 73 16.82 -9.63 -16.36
CA VAL A 73 16.76 -10.33 -17.64
C VAL A 73 17.82 -11.44 -17.68
N GLY A 74 17.40 -12.63 -18.10
CA GLY A 74 18.23 -13.85 -18.09
C GLY A 74 18.22 -14.65 -16.79
N GLU A 75 17.71 -14.10 -15.68
CA GLU A 75 17.53 -14.81 -14.42
C GLU A 75 16.35 -15.80 -14.51
N ASP A 76 16.33 -16.80 -13.62
CA ASP A 76 15.19 -17.70 -13.46
C ASP A 76 14.14 -17.01 -12.56
N PRO A 77 12.91 -16.71 -13.07
CA PRO A 77 11.90 -16.00 -12.29
C PRO A 77 11.39 -16.79 -11.07
N ARG A 78 11.69 -18.10 -10.98
CA ARG A 78 11.35 -18.92 -9.81
C ARG A 78 12.27 -18.67 -8.63
N ASP A 79 13.44 -18.09 -8.85
CA ASP A 79 14.43 -17.73 -7.82
C ASP A 79 14.13 -16.34 -7.22
N ILE A 80 12.86 -16.06 -6.85
CA ILE A 80 12.40 -14.74 -6.38
C ILE A 80 13.31 -14.19 -5.28
N GLY A 81 13.61 -15.00 -4.27
CA GLY A 81 14.45 -14.58 -3.14
C GLY A 81 15.86 -14.16 -3.56
N ARG A 82 16.47 -14.85 -4.53
CA ARG A 82 17.80 -14.51 -5.07
C ARG A 82 17.75 -13.22 -5.88
N ILE A 83 16.75 -13.06 -6.75
CA ILE A 83 16.57 -11.84 -7.55
C ILE A 83 16.33 -10.65 -6.62
N HIS A 84 15.41 -10.76 -5.68
CA HIS A 84 15.08 -9.73 -4.71
C HIS A 84 16.31 -9.29 -3.91
N GLN A 85 17.08 -10.24 -3.36
CA GLN A 85 18.32 -9.95 -2.62
C GLN A 85 19.36 -9.24 -3.51
N LYS A 86 19.51 -9.68 -4.77
CA LYS A 86 20.40 -9.05 -5.75
C LYS A 86 20.02 -7.59 -5.97
N LEU A 87 18.74 -7.30 -6.18
CA LEU A 87 18.22 -5.95 -6.38
C LEU A 87 18.46 -5.06 -5.16
N LEU A 88 18.09 -5.52 -3.96
CA LEU A 88 18.33 -4.77 -2.74
C LEU A 88 19.82 -4.50 -2.50
N LYS A 89 20.68 -5.52 -2.65
CA LYS A 89 22.13 -5.37 -2.45
C LYS A 89 22.74 -4.34 -3.40
N THR A 90 22.30 -4.34 -4.66
CA THR A 90 22.82 -3.42 -5.68
C THR A 90 22.35 -2.00 -5.46
N HIS A 91 21.08 -1.81 -5.10
CA HIS A 91 20.45 -0.48 -5.18
C HIS A 91 20.29 0.24 -3.84
N THR A 92 20.27 -0.46 -2.69
CA THR A 92 20.03 0.21 -1.40
C THR A 92 21.14 1.22 -1.06
N VAL A 93 22.41 0.84 -1.21
CA VAL A 93 23.55 1.74 -0.92
C VAL A 93 23.59 2.90 -1.92
N MET A 94 23.33 2.63 -3.19
CA MET A 94 23.24 3.67 -4.21
C MET A 94 22.08 4.63 -3.92
N GLY A 95 20.92 4.11 -3.55
CA GLY A 95 19.74 4.89 -3.17
C GLY A 95 19.98 5.78 -1.96
N LEU A 96 20.75 5.32 -0.98
CA LEU A 96 21.17 6.15 0.17
C LEU A 96 22.08 7.30 -0.27
N GLN A 97 23.06 7.05 -1.15
CA GLN A 97 23.94 8.09 -1.67
C GLN A 97 23.21 9.13 -2.54
N TRP A 98 22.24 8.66 -3.29
CA TRP A 98 21.47 9.50 -4.20
C TRP A 98 20.27 10.18 -3.51
N GLY A 99 19.88 9.72 -2.31
CA GLY A 99 18.67 10.21 -1.62
C GLY A 99 17.36 9.72 -2.28
N ALA A 100 17.37 8.56 -2.96
CA ALA A 100 16.27 8.07 -3.78
C ALA A 100 15.81 6.65 -3.39
N LEU A 101 15.80 6.32 -2.11
CA LEU A 101 15.30 5.01 -1.64
C LEU A 101 13.86 4.73 -2.08
N GLY A 102 12.98 5.74 -2.02
CA GLY A 102 11.58 5.60 -2.42
C GLY A 102 11.42 5.04 -3.83
N PRO A 103 11.84 5.75 -4.89
CA PRO A 103 11.72 5.27 -6.27
C PRO A 103 12.32 3.89 -6.52
N ILE A 104 13.45 3.58 -5.85
CA ILE A 104 14.12 2.28 -5.94
C ILE A 104 13.24 1.18 -5.34
N TYR A 105 12.81 1.32 -4.08
CA TYR A 105 11.98 0.31 -3.43
C TYR A 105 10.63 0.15 -4.10
N HIS A 106 10.00 1.24 -4.58
CA HIS A 106 8.76 1.18 -5.34
C HIS A 106 8.93 0.34 -6.62
N SER A 107 10.03 0.56 -7.36
CA SER A 107 10.29 -0.18 -8.61
C SER A 107 10.61 -1.66 -8.34
N ILE A 108 11.34 -1.96 -7.28
CA ILE A 108 11.58 -3.35 -6.81
C ILE A 108 10.25 -4.00 -6.41
N SER A 109 9.34 -3.26 -5.75
CA SER A 109 8.02 -3.76 -5.34
C SER A 109 7.23 -4.31 -6.52
N GLY A 110 7.13 -3.53 -7.60
CA GLY A 110 6.40 -3.95 -8.79
C GLY A 110 7.00 -5.20 -9.44
N VAL A 111 8.32 -5.29 -9.53
CA VAL A 111 9.00 -6.47 -10.10
C VAL A 111 8.83 -7.70 -9.21
N ASP A 112 9.00 -7.54 -7.90
CA ASP A 112 8.79 -8.64 -6.94
C ASP A 112 7.36 -9.18 -7.00
N MET A 113 6.37 -8.29 -7.03
CA MET A 113 4.96 -8.65 -7.16
C MET A 113 4.68 -9.39 -8.47
N ALA A 114 5.27 -8.93 -9.60
CA ALA A 114 5.15 -9.59 -10.90
C ALA A 114 5.79 -10.99 -10.89
N LEU A 115 6.91 -11.17 -10.21
CA LEU A 115 7.56 -12.49 -10.08
C LEU A 115 6.69 -13.46 -9.26
N TRP A 116 6.06 -13.01 -8.18
CA TRP A 116 5.12 -13.83 -7.42
C TRP A 116 3.88 -14.22 -8.22
N ASP A 117 3.34 -13.28 -9.02
CA ASP A 117 2.21 -13.55 -9.93
C ASP A 117 2.60 -14.57 -10.99
N LEU A 118 3.77 -14.38 -11.64
CA LEU A 118 4.30 -15.31 -12.63
C LEU A 118 4.53 -16.72 -12.05
N LEU A 119 5.16 -16.81 -10.87
CA LEU A 119 5.38 -18.09 -10.19
C LEU A 119 4.06 -18.80 -9.89
N GLY A 120 3.06 -18.05 -9.42
CA GLY A 120 1.73 -18.59 -9.14
C GLY A 120 1.05 -19.13 -10.39
N LYS A 121 1.08 -18.39 -11.50
CA LYS A 121 0.56 -18.83 -12.80
C LYS A 121 1.27 -20.08 -13.30
N HIS A 122 2.62 -20.09 -13.24
CA HIS A 122 3.44 -21.23 -13.67
C HIS A 122 3.17 -22.50 -12.87
N THR A 123 2.96 -22.38 -11.56
CA THR A 123 2.74 -23.54 -10.67
C THR A 123 1.28 -23.93 -10.51
N GLY A 124 0.35 -23.12 -11.01
CA GLY A 124 -1.09 -23.32 -10.84
C GLY A 124 -1.60 -22.98 -9.42
N TYR A 125 -0.83 -22.26 -8.60
CA TYR A 125 -1.22 -21.87 -7.24
C TYR A 125 -1.44 -20.37 -7.09
N SER A 126 -2.36 -19.99 -6.19
CA SER A 126 -2.49 -18.60 -5.76
C SER A 126 -1.27 -18.17 -4.94
N VAL A 127 -0.99 -16.86 -4.91
CA VAL A 127 0.14 -16.32 -4.13
C VAL A 127 -0.02 -16.63 -2.64
N ALA A 128 -1.21 -16.56 -2.06
CA ALA A 128 -1.46 -16.97 -0.67
C ALA A 128 -1.07 -18.43 -0.43
N LYS A 129 -1.33 -19.31 -1.40
CA LYS A 129 -0.93 -20.72 -1.31
C LYS A 129 0.59 -20.89 -1.32
N LEU A 130 1.29 -20.11 -2.14
CA LEU A 130 2.76 -20.13 -2.21
C LEU A 130 3.42 -19.52 -0.95
N LEU A 131 2.74 -18.59 -0.28
CA LEU A 131 3.22 -17.97 0.97
C LEU A 131 3.12 -18.89 2.19
N GLY A 132 2.49 -20.04 2.07
CA GLY A 132 2.37 -21.04 3.14
C GLY A 132 0.96 -21.60 3.29
N GLY A 133 0.03 -21.15 2.48
CA GLY A 133 -1.40 -21.53 2.49
C GLY A 133 -2.27 -20.46 3.12
N SER A 134 -3.52 -20.41 2.69
CA SER A 134 -4.47 -19.43 3.20
C SER A 134 -4.82 -19.69 4.66
N VAL A 135 -4.60 -18.72 5.51
CA VAL A 135 -5.01 -18.74 6.93
C VAL A 135 -6.42 -18.21 7.11
N ARG A 136 -7.02 -17.64 6.05
CA ARG A 136 -8.40 -17.13 6.01
C ARG A 136 -8.98 -17.16 4.60
N GLU A 137 -10.29 -17.24 4.48
CA GLU A 137 -11.03 -17.28 3.21
C GLU A 137 -11.44 -15.88 2.72
N SER A 138 -11.47 -14.91 3.63
CA SER A 138 -11.79 -13.51 3.33
C SER A 138 -10.95 -12.57 4.17
N VAL A 139 -10.77 -11.35 3.68
CA VAL A 139 -9.98 -10.28 4.32
C VAL A 139 -10.92 -9.13 4.67
N GLY A 140 -11.00 -8.78 5.96
CA GLY A 140 -11.73 -7.59 6.40
C GLY A 140 -11.03 -6.31 5.98
N VAL A 141 -11.80 -5.29 5.59
CA VAL A 141 -11.27 -4.01 5.13
C VAL A 141 -11.78 -2.83 5.95
N TYR A 142 -10.99 -1.75 5.98
CA TYR A 142 -11.44 -0.46 6.50
C TYR A 142 -11.39 0.62 5.41
N ALA A 143 -12.36 1.53 5.43
CA ALA A 143 -12.44 2.64 4.49
C ALA A 143 -11.50 3.78 4.91
N SER A 144 -10.60 4.18 4.02
CA SER A 144 -9.56 5.18 4.24
C SER A 144 -9.62 6.30 3.19
N GLY A 145 -8.78 7.33 3.36
CA GLY A 145 -8.73 8.44 2.43
C GLY A 145 -9.89 9.42 2.58
N LEU A 146 -10.65 9.33 3.68
CA LEU A 146 -11.71 10.27 4.02
C LEU A 146 -11.08 11.63 4.36
N GLY A 147 -11.28 12.60 3.48
CA GLY A 147 -10.62 13.89 3.54
C GLY A 147 -11.25 14.87 4.50
N PRO A 148 -10.64 16.05 4.70
CA PRO A 148 -11.17 17.08 5.60
C PRO A 148 -12.44 17.80 5.09
N GLY A 149 -12.93 17.43 3.90
CA GLY A 149 -14.12 18.01 3.29
C GLY A 149 -15.40 17.26 3.60
N THR A 150 -16.17 16.96 2.56
CA THR A 150 -17.35 16.08 2.64
C THR A 150 -16.91 14.64 2.53
N PHE A 151 -17.30 13.82 3.48
CA PHE A 151 -17.00 12.37 3.53
C PHE A 151 -18.23 11.52 3.82
N GLU A 152 -19.36 12.13 4.10
CA GLU A 152 -20.58 11.48 4.57
C GLU A 152 -21.09 10.46 3.57
N GLU A 153 -21.20 10.84 2.29
CA GLU A 153 -21.65 9.92 1.22
C GLU A 153 -20.75 8.69 1.08
N LEU A 154 -19.41 8.90 1.19
CA LEU A 154 -18.45 7.79 1.15
C LEU A 154 -18.60 6.88 2.38
N VAL A 155 -18.85 7.47 3.54
CA VAL A 155 -19.08 6.70 4.77
C VAL A 155 -20.35 5.87 4.65
N GLU A 156 -21.47 6.47 4.22
CA GLU A 156 -22.75 5.78 4.02
C GLU A 156 -22.61 4.63 3.03
N GLN A 157 -21.99 4.86 1.88
CA GLN A 157 -21.74 3.84 0.86
C GLN A 157 -20.96 2.64 1.42
N HIS A 158 -19.93 2.89 2.24
CA HIS A 158 -19.12 1.81 2.81
C HIS A 158 -19.82 1.12 3.99
N LEU A 159 -20.64 1.83 4.76
CA LEU A 159 -21.50 1.22 5.78
C LEU A 159 -22.52 0.26 5.14
N GLU A 160 -23.13 0.64 4.00
CA GLU A 160 -24.03 -0.23 3.25
C GLU A 160 -23.29 -1.49 2.71
N ALA A 161 -22.01 -1.36 2.37
CA ALA A 161 -21.17 -2.49 2.01
C ALA A 161 -20.71 -3.35 3.22
N GLY A 162 -21.14 -2.98 4.44
CA GLY A 162 -20.84 -3.70 5.69
C GLY A 162 -19.47 -3.37 6.30
N VAL A 163 -18.81 -2.30 5.88
CA VAL A 163 -17.54 -1.86 6.47
C VAL A 163 -17.80 -1.30 7.88
N THR A 164 -17.00 -1.73 8.86
CA THR A 164 -17.14 -1.37 10.27
C THR A 164 -15.93 -0.64 10.86
N ALA A 165 -15.05 -0.14 9.99
CA ALA A 165 -13.86 0.58 10.40
C ALA A 165 -13.53 1.69 9.38
N PHE A 166 -13.17 2.89 9.86
CA PHE A 166 -12.98 4.07 9.03
C PHE A 166 -11.77 4.87 9.49
N LYS A 167 -11.02 5.45 8.53
CA LYS A 167 -9.85 6.30 8.81
C LYS A 167 -10.02 7.69 8.22
N LEU A 168 -10.05 8.70 9.09
CA LEU A 168 -10.20 10.10 8.74
C LEU A 168 -8.83 10.79 8.64
N LYS A 169 -8.61 11.60 7.60
CA LYS A 169 -7.44 12.46 7.47
C LYS A 169 -7.54 13.68 8.39
N VAL A 170 -6.48 13.93 9.15
CA VAL A 170 -6.34 15.05 10.10
C VAL A 170 -5.01 15.78 9.90
N GLY A 171 -4.73 16.79 10.70
CA GLY A 171 -3.40 17.42 10.76
C GLY A 171 -3.26 18.75 10.04
N LYS A 172 -4.33 19.26 9.40
CA LYS A 172 -4.30 20.58 8.73
C LYS A 172 -4.68 21.71 9.67
N GLU A 173 -5.80 21.58 10.37
CA GLU A 173 -6.34 22.63 11.23
C GLU A 173 -7.12 21.95 12.38
N GLU A 174 -6.66 22.12 13.62
CA GLU A 174 -7.15 21.41 14.80
C GLU A 174 -8.67 21.54 15.02
N GLN A 175 -9.22 22.75 14.86
CA GLN A 175 -10.65 22.97 15.06
C GLN A 175 -11.49 22.27 13.99
N GLN A 176 -10.98 22.21 12.76
CA GLN A 176 -11.63 21.46 11.68
C GLN A 176 -11.57 19.97 11.94
N ASP A 177 -10.42 19.47 12.40
CA ASP A 177 -10.24 18.05 12.76
C ASP A 177 -11.23 17.63 13.84
N ILE A 178 -11.41 18.43 14.91
CA ILE A 178 -12.39 18.19 15.97
C ILE A 178 -13.82 18.19 15.41
N ARG A 179 -14.17 19.15 14.56
CA ARG A 179 -15.51 19.17 13.93
C ARG A 179 -15.75 17.91 13.10
N ASN A 180 -14.75 17.50 12.32
CA ASN A 180 -14.85 16.31 11.48
C ASN A 180 -14.93 15.02 12.31
N LEU A 181 -14.16 14.91 13.39
CA LEU A 181 -14.23 13.77 14.32
C LEU A 181 -15.61 13.67 14.97
N LYS A 182 -16.20 14.79 15.39
CA LYS A 182 -17.58 14.81 15.91
C LYS A 182 -18.57 14.35 14.85
N ARG A 183 -18.52 14.91 13.63
CA ARG A 183 -19.38 14.49 12.51
C ARG A 183 -19.23 12.99 12.22
N MET A 184 -17.99 12.48 12.22
CA MET A 184 -17.76 11.03 12.04
C MET A 184 -18.44 10.22 13.13
N ARG A 185 -18.30 10.58 14.40
CA ARG A 185 -18.96 9.85 15.50
C ARG A 185 -20.47 9.96 15.47
N ASP A 186 -21.02 11.08 15.01
CA ASP A 186 -22.47 11.28 14.87
C ASP A 186 -23.10 10.36 13.80
N ILE A 187 -22.38 10.05 12.73
CA ILE A 187 -22.87 9.19 11.62
C ILE A 187 -22.49 7.71 11.77
N LEU A 188 -21.43 7.40 12.53
CA LEU A 188 -20.96 6.02 12.68
C LEU A 188 -21.74 5.29 13.79
N PRO A 189 -22.13 4.01 13.59
CA PRO A 189 -22.61 3.16 14.67
C PRO A 189 -21.63 3.10 15.85
N ALA A 190 -22.14 2.99 17.06
CA ALA A 190 -21.36 3.10 18.30
C ALA A 190 -20.12 2.16 18.38
N GLN A 191 -20.20 0.96 17.77
CA GLN A 191 -19.09 -0.02 17.80
C GLN A 191 -18.12 0.13 16.63
N THR A 192 -18.34 1.10 15.73
CA THR A 192 -17.48 1.30 14.57
C THR A 192 -16.11 1.79 14.99
N LYS A 193 -15.07 1.12 14.51
CA LYS A 193 -13.67 1.53 14.72
C LYS A 193 -13.36 2.82 13.96
N LEU A 194 -12.83 3.80 14.68
CA LEU A 194 -12.39 5.05 14.08
C LEU A 194 -10.88 5.21 14.25
N MET A 195 -10.18 5.38 13.14
CA MET A 195 -8.78 5.69 13.06
C MET A 195 -8.59 7.08 12.49
N ILE A 196 -7.43 7.67 12.74
CA ILE A 196 -7.03 8.93 12.13
C ILE A 196 -5.65 8.82 11.51
N ASP A 197 -5.37 9.65 10.51
CA ASP A 197 -4.08 9.71 9.84
C ASP A 197 -3.66 11.18 9.63
N ALA A 198 -2.53 11.53 10.21
CA ALA A 198 -1.97 12.88 10.13
C ALA A 198 -0.96 13.04 8.98
N ASN A 199 -0.56 11.96 8.29
CA ASN A 199 0.43 11.98 7.21
C ASN A 199 1.66 12.84 7.55
N GLN A 200 2.24 12.64 8.72
CA GLN A 200 3.47 13.28 9.19
C GLN A 200 3.36 14.82 9.40
N ALA A 201 2.14 15.33 9.60
CA ALA A 201 1.91 16.78 9.61
C ALA A 201 2.41 17.46 10.90
N TRP A 202 2.52 16.75 12.01
CA TRP A 202 2.76 17.39 13.31
C TRP A 202 4.21 17.33 13.78
N GLN A 203 4.54 18.26 14.66
CA GLN A 203 5.68 18.18 15.55
C GLN A 203 5.27 17.54 16.89
N ARG A 204 6.21 16.99 17.66
CA ARG A 204 5.95 16.25 18.90
C ARG A 204 4.97 16.96 19.85
N ARG A 205 5.19 18.27 20.11
CA ARG A 205 4.33 19.06 21.01
C ARG A 205 2.92 19.20 20.48
N THR A 206 2.76 19.48 19.19
CA THR A 206 1.46 19.60 18.52
C THR A 206 0.70 18.28 18.54
N ALA A 207 1.39 17.17 18.22
CA ALA A 207 0.81 15.85 18.25
C ALA A 207 0.27 15.49 19.65
N ILE A 208 1.05 15.70 20.71
CA ILE A 208 0.60 15.45 22.08
C ILE A 208 -0.63 16.29 22.40
N HIS A 209 -0.59 17.59 22.10
CA HIS A 209 -1.71 18.50 22.35
C HIS A 209 -2.99 18.06 21.63
N CYS A 210 -2.94 17.80 20.33
CA CYS A 210 -4.09 17.37 19.55
C CYS A 210 -4.62 16.03 20.03
N LEU A 211 -3.76 15.04 20.21
CA LEU A 211 -4.16 13.69 20.58
C LEU A 211 -4.77 13.63 22.00
N GLN A 212 -4.31 14.47 22.94
CA GLN A 212 -4.98 14.59 24.26
C GLN A 212 -6.42 15.06 24.14
N ARG A 213 -6.71 15.96 23.19
CA ARG A 213 -8.07 16.44 22.91
C ARG A 213 -8.91 15.44 22.12
N TYR A 214 -8.25 14.62 21.28
CA TYR A 214 -8.93 13.63 20.45
C TYR A 214 -9.27 12.32 21.19
N LYS A 215 -8.80 12.14 22.43
CA LYS A 215 -9.12 10.97 23.26
C LYS A 215 -10.62 10.72 23.44
N GLU A 216 -11.43 11.78 23.49
CA GLU A 216 -12.88 11.67 23.62
C GLU A 216 -13.56 10.94 22.45
N PHE A 217 -12.86 10.82 21.30
CA PHE A 217 -13.39 10.17 20.11
C PHE A 217 -13.09 8.66 20.05
N ASP A 218 -12.56 8.04 21.08
CA ASP A 218 -12.27 6.59 21.16
C ASP A 218 -11.56 6.06 19.91
N LEU A 219 -10.34 6.56 19.67
CA LEU A 219 -9.55 6.24 18.49
C LEU A 219 -8.92 4.85 18.60
N THR A 220 -9.08 4.05 17.57
CA THR A 220 -8.42 2.73 17.43
C THR A 220 -6.90 2.86 17.27
N TRP A 221 -6.45 3.80 16.44
CA TRP A 221 -5.05 4.24 16.33
C TRP A 221 -4.93 5.61 15.67
N ILE A 222 -3.77 6.22 15.83
CA ILE A 222 -3.28 7.33 15.01
C ILE A 222 -2.17 6.84 14.07
N GLU A 223 -2.29 7.16 12.77
CA GLU A 223 -1.31 6.85 11.75
C GLU A 223 -0.41 8.06 11.50
N GLU A 224 0.91 7.80 11.44
CA GLU A 224 1.96 8.77 11.14
C GLU A 224 1.74 10.18 11.72
N PRO A 225 1.63 10.33 13.08
CA PRO A 225 1.45 11.66 13.67
C PRO A 225 2.66 12.57 13.45
N LEU A 226 3.87 12.01 13.36
CA LEU A 226 5.15 12.70 13.13
C LEU A 226 5.82 12.19 11.86
N ARG A 227 6.91 12.84 11.47
CA ARG A 227 7.82 12.31 10.44
C ARG A 227 8.20 10.87 10.76
N CYS A 228 8.22 10.02 9.74
CA CYS A 228 8.50 8.58 9.91
C CYS A 228 9.89 8.28 10.48
N ASP A 229 10.84 9.23 10.38
CA ASP A 229 12.19 9.11 10.92
C ASP A 229 12.33 9.61 12.40
N ASP A 230 11.27 10.18 12.99
CA ASP A 230 11.23 10.60 14.38
C ASP A 230 10.74 9.48 15.32
N LEU A 231 11.47 8.37 15.36
CA LEU A 231 11.08 7.18 16.12
C LEU A 231 10.99 7.43 17.64
N GLU A 232 11.87 8.26 18.20
CA GLU A 232 11.83 8.67 19.61
C GLU A 232 10.59 9.51 19.91
N GLY A 233 10.18 10.36 18.95
CA GLY A 233 8.96 11.15 19.06
C GLY A 233 7.70 10.27 19.00
N LEU A 234 7.67 9.28 18.13
CA LEU A 234 6.56 8.32 18.05
C LEU A 234 6.43 7.52 19.36
N SER A 235 7.55 7.02 19.90
CA SER A 235 7.58 6.31 21.19
C SER A 235 7.05 7.20 22.33
N LEU A 236 7.50 8.47 22.40
CA LEU A 236 7.04 9.44 23.40
C LEU A 236 5.52 9.68 23.29
N ILE A 237 5.00 9.87 22.07
CA ILE A 237 3.56 10.11 21.86
C ILE A 237 2.76 8.90 22.32
N ARG A 238 3.19 7.70 21.95
CA ARG A 238 2.59 6.43 22.37
C ARG A 238 2.46 6.34 23.90
N GLU A 239 3.56 6.62 24.61
CA GLU A 239 3.61 6.58 26.06
C GLU A 239 2.71 7.65 26.73
N VAL A 240 2.82 8.91 26.28
CA VAL A 240 2.12 10.05 26.89
C VAL A 240 0.62 10.05 26.59
N THR A 241 0.24 9.66 25.37
CA THR A 241 -1.18 9.69 24.95
C THR A 241 -1.92 8.40 25.25
N GLY A 242 -1.26 7.25 25.23
CA GLY A 242 -1.87 5.94 25.34
C GLY A 242 -2.74 5.57 24.13
N ILE A 243 -2.73 6.37 23.05
CA ILE A 243 -3.38 6.05 21.78
C ILE A 243 -2.42 5.18 20.97
N PRO A 244 -2.85 4.02 20.44
CA PRO A 244 -1.97 3.17 19.63
C PRO A 244 -1.42 3.91 18.41
N ILE A 245 -0.14 3.71 18.11
CA ILE A 245 0.56 4.30 16.95
C ILE A 245 0.64 3.27 15.83
N ALA A 246 0.11 3.62 14.66
CA ALA A 246 0.29 2.89 13.43
C ALA A 246 1.22 3.67 12.50
N ALA A 247 2.19 3.00 11.92
CA ALA A 247 3.05 3.55 10.86
C ALA A 247 3.79 2.42 10.15
N GLY A 248 4.40 2.73 9.03
CA GLY A 248 5.20 1.73 8.33
C GLY A 248 5.31 1.96 6.85
N GLU A 249 4.34 2.60 6.22
CA GLU A 249 4.31 2.83 4.77
C GLU A 249 5.55 3.61 4.23
N ASN A 250 6.23 4.33 5.10
CA ASN A 250 7.44 5.11 4.78
C ASN A 250 8.72 4.55 5.47
N LEU A 251 8.65 3.36 6.09
CA LEU A 251 9.80 2.66 6.67
C LEU A 251 10.33 1.63 5.66
N TYR A 252 11.36 1.98 4.89
CA TYR A 252 11.90 1.09 3.87
C TYR A 252 12.79 0.00 4.46
N GLY A 253 12.35 -1.27 4.27
CA GLY A 253 13.11 -2.48 4.57
C GLY A 253 13.21 -2.84 6.05
N GLN A 254 13.68 -4.06 6.31
CA GLN A 254 13.78 -4.66 7.65
C GLN A 254 14.59 -3.83 8.64
N ARG A 255 15.62 -3.10 8.17
CA ARG A 255 16.46 -2.29 9.07
C ARG A 255 15.66 -1.18 9.75
N ASN A 256 14.85 -0.44 8.99
CA ASN A 256 14.04 0.65 9.55
C ASN A 256 12.91 0.10 10.41
N THR A 257 12.31 -1.03 9.99
CA THR A 257 11.34 -1.76 10.82
C THR A 257 11.93 -2.15 12.16
N ARG A 258 13.12 -2.78 12.18
CA ARG A 258 13.80 -3.15 13.43
C ARG A 258 14.05 -1.94 14.32
N MET A 259 14.54 -0.84 13.74
CA MET A 259 14.81 0.39 14.51
C MET A 259 13.53 0.96 15.16
N ALA A 260 12.40 0.87 14.49
CA ALA A 260 11.11 1.31 15.03
C ALA A 260 10.63 0.40 16.18
N LEU A 261 10.79 -0.93 16.02
CA LEU A 261 10.43 -1.92 17.04
C LEU A 261 11.33 -1.80 18.29
N GLU A 262 12.65 -1.73 18.13
CA GLU A 262 13.62 -1.56 19.22
C GLU A 262 13.36 -0.29 20.05
N ARG A 263 12.76 0.73 19.47
CA ARG A 263 12.39 2.00 20.15
C ARG A 263 10.96 2.00 20.69
N ASN A 264 10.21 0.90 20.57
CA ASN A 264 8.79 0.84 20.91
C ASN A 264 7.96 1.98 20.27
N ALA A 265 8.27 2.31 19.00
CA ALA A 265 7.66 3.43 18.31
C ALA A 265 6.28 3.12 17.74
N LEU A 266 5.91 1.82 17.60
CA LEU A 266 4.72 1.36 16.91
C LEU A 266 3.94 0.33 17.74
N ASP A 267 2.61 0.35 17.60
CA ASP A 267 1.70 -0.71 18.03
C ASP A 267 1.20 -1.55 16.85
N ILE A 268 1.21 -0.97 15.64
CA ILE A 268 0.79 -1.63 14.41
C ILE A 268 1.77 -1.22 13.30
N ILE A 269 2.32 -2.21 12.59
CA ILE A 269 3.14 -1.92 11.40
C ILE A 269 2.26 -1.94 10.14
N GLN A 270 2.47 -0.96 9.25
CA GLN A 270 1.69 -0.78 8.02
C GLN A 270 2.57 -0.89 6.77
N PRO A 271 3.01 -2.10 6.38
CA PRO A 271 3.76 -2.27 5.14
C PRO A 271 2.85 -2.01 3.93
N ASP A 272 3.42 -1.43 2.87
CA ASP A 272 2.77 -1.27 1.57
C ASP A 272 3.51 -2.10 0.51
N LEU A 273 2.79 -3.03 -0.11
CA LEU A 273 3.37 -3.97 -1.05
C LEU A 273 3.88 -3.31 -2.34
N SER A 274 3.36 -2.13 -2.68
CA SER A 274 3.79 -1.36 -3.85
C SER A 274 4.92 -0.35 -3.55
N LYS A 275 5.25 -0.16 -2.24
CA LYS A 275 6.26 0.84 -1.81
C LYS A 275 7.54 0.23 -1.24
N GLN A 276 7.49 -0.91 -0.56
CA GLN A 276 8.57 -1.32 0.36
C GLN A 276 9.33 -2.56 -0.08
N GLY A 277 9.42 -2.80 -1.39
CA GLY A 277 10.18 -3.92 -1.95
C GLY A 277 9.32 -5.17 -2.22
N GLY A 278 7.99 -5.01 -2.28
CA GLY A 278 7.07 -6.05 -2.70
C GLY A 278 6.67 -7.04 -1.61
N ILE A 279 6.08 -8.13 -2.03
CA ILE A 279 5.61 -9.22 -1.17
C ILE A 279 6.76 -9.80 -0.34
N SER A 280 7.93 -9.97 -0.96
CA SER A 280 9.11 -10.59 -0.31
C SER A 280 9.64 -9.77 0.85
N GLU A 281 9.78 -8.45 0.69
CA GLU A 281 10.30 -7.60 1.77
C GLU A 281 9.23 -7.34 2.84
N CYS A 282 7.99 -7.06 2.43
CA CYS A 282 6.89 -6.88 3.38
C CYS A 282 6.70 -8.11 4.26
N ARG A 283 6.84 -9.34 3.72
CA ARG A 283 6.82 -10.56 4.52
C ARG A 283 7.89 -10.54 5.60
N ARG A 284 9.14 -10.22 5.25
CA ARG A 284 10.23 -10.15 6.23
C ARG A 284 10.00 -9.09 7.30
N MET A 285 9.37 -7.96 6.92
CA MET A 285 9.02 -6.89 7.86
C MET A 285 7.97 -7.37 8.88
N VAL A 286 6.91 -8.05 8.43
CA VAL A 286 5.85 -8.53 9.32
C VAL A 286 6.31 -9.75 10.15
N ASP A 287 7.13 -10.64 9.60
CA ASP A 287 7.74 -11.75 10.34
C ASP A 287 8.65 -11.21 11.46
N LEU A 288 9.39 -10.14 11.18
CA LEU A 288 10.19 -9.45 12.20
C LEU A 288 9.29 -8.81 13.27
N ALA A 289 8.24 -8.09 12.88
CA ALA A 289 7.31 -7.44 13.82
C ALA A 289 6.60 -8.45 14.71
N ALA A 290 6.27 -9.63 14.19
CA ALA A 290 5.66 -10.72 14.95
C ALA A 290 6.52 -11.16 16.14
N SER A 291 7.85 -11.10 16.06
CA SER A 291 8.75 -11.41 17.18
C SER A 291 8.74 -10.36 18.30
N TRP A 292 8.16 -9.18 18.06
CA TRP A 292 7.83 -8.13 19.06
C TRP A 292 6.34 -8.11 19.43
N GLU A 293 5.56 -9.13 18.99
CA GLU A 293 4.10 -9.16 19.19
C GLU A 293 3.36 -7.94 18.59
N VAL A 294 3.98 -7.27 17.60
CA VAL A 294 3.40 -6.15 16.87
C VAL A 294 2.64 -6.68 15.65
N PRO A 295 1.30 -6.53 15.60
CA PRO A 295 0.50 -6.92 14.46
C PRO A 295 0.72 -5.99 13.27
N TYR A 296 0.18 -6.38 12.10
CA TYR A 296 0.25 -5.55 10.90
C TYR A 296 -1.12 -5.25 10.30
N ALA A 297 -1.24 -4.08 9.67
CA ALA A 297 -2.39 -3.67 8.88
C ALA A 297 -1.83 -3.02 7.61
N PRO A 298 -1.78 -3.72 6.45
CA PRO A 298 -1.13 -3.17 5.27
C PRO A 298 -1.74 -1.84 4.86
N HIS A 299 -0.88 -0.85 4.60
CA HIS A 299 -1.25 0.37 3.91
C HIS A 299 -1.61 0.05 2.47
N PHE A 300 -2.64 0.71 1.95
CA PHE A 300 -3.05 0.59 0.56
C PHE A 300 -3.54 1.92 0.00
N LEU A 301 -2.85 2.41 -1.01
CA LEU A 301 -3.31 3.49 -1.88
C LEU A 301 -2.80 3.21 -3.30
N GLY A 302 -3.50 2.36 -4.03
CA GLY A 302 -3.08 1.85 -5.34
C GLY A 302 -4.24 1.43 -6.23
N GLY A 303 -3.92 0.72 -7.29
CA GLY A 303 -4.86 0.08 -8.22
C GLY A 303 -5.23 -1.34 -7.80
N ALA A 304 -5.93 -2.05 -8.70
CA ALA A 304 -6.44 -3.39 -8.44
C ALA A 304 -5.32 -4.44 -8.27
N VAL A 305 -4.17 -4.27 -8.94
CA VAL A 305 -3.06 -5.24 -8.83
C VAL A 305 -2.44 -5.19 -7.43
N CYS A 306 -2.19 -4.00 -6.90
CA CYS A 306 -1.71 -3.84 -5.52
C CYS A 306 -2.75 -4.34 -4.50
N LEU A 307 -4.06 -4.09 -4.74
CA LEU A 307 -5.12 -4.60 -3.87
C LEU A 307 -5.16 -6.13 -3.88
N ALA A 308 -5.10 -6.75 -5.06
CA ALA A 308 -5.04 -8.20 -5.22
C ALA A 308 -3.85 -8.81 -4.47
N ALA A 309 -2.66 -8.21 -4.64
CA ALA A 309 -1.46 -8.64 -3.92
C ALA A 309 -1.63 -8.51 -2.40
N SER A 310 -2.23 -7.41 -1.93
CA SER A 310 -2.48 -7.18 -0.50
C SER A 310 -3.47 -8.19 0.08
N VAL A 311 -4.54 -8.53 -0.66
CA VAL A 311 -5.50 -9.58 -0.27
C VAL A 311 -4.80 -10.95 -0.18
N GLN A 312 -4.00 -11.33 -1.18
CA GLN A 312 -3.23 -12.57 -1.18
C GLN A 312 -2.22 -12.62 -0.03
N PHE A 313 -1.54 -11.50 0.23
CA PHE A 313 -0.57 -11.38 1.32
C PHE A 313 -1.24 -11.55 2.69
N VAL A 314 -2.32 -10.81 2.97
CA VAL A 314 -3.06 -10.91 4.23
C VAL A 314 -3.68 -12.29 4.40
N ALA A 315 -4.10 -12.94 3.31
CA ALA A 315 -4.63 -14.30 3.35
C ALA A 315 -3.55 -15.35 3.64
N GLY A 316 -2.33 -15.15 3.14
CA GLY A 316 -1.23 -16.12 3.28
C GLY A 316 -0.38 -15.95 4.55
N ILE A 317 -0.49 -14.81 5.25
CA ILE A 317 0.37 -14.49 6.40
C ILE A 317 -0.49 -14.16 7.64
N PRO A 318 -0.24 -14.83 8.78
CA PRO A 318 -0.98 -14.55 10.02
C PRO A 318 -0.60 -13.18 10.62
N GLY A 319 -1.38 -12.70 11.60
CA GLY A 319 -1.08 -11.48 12.37
C GLY A 319 -1.65 -10.18 11.79
N SER A 320 -2.34 -10.20 10.63
CA SER A 320 -3.04 -9.01 10.13
C SER A 320 -4.26 -8.68 10.99
N VAL A 321 -4.40 -7.39 11.30
CA VAL A 321 -5.59 -6.84 11.98
C VAL A 321 -6.71 -6.59 10.97
N ILE A 322 -6.40 -5.88 9.88
CA ILE A 322 -7.36 -5.45 8.85
C ILE A 322 -6.58 -4.87 7.66
N LEU A 323 -7.17 -4.85 6.45
CA LEU A 323 -6.57 -4.28 5.24
C LEU A 323 -7.14 -2.89 4.95
N GLU A 324 -6.29 -1.95 4.60
CA GLU A 324 -6.71 -0.64 4.11
C GLU A 324 -7.38 -0.71 2.75
N LEU A 325 -8.41 0.14 2.56
CA LEU A 325 -9.07 0.37 1.29
C LEU A 325 -9.28 1.88 1.08
N ASP A 326 -8.77 2.43 -0.02
CA ASP A 326 -9.08 3.81 -0.43
C ASP A 326 -10.59 3.93 -0.72
N ALA A 327 -11.30 4.76 0.04
CA ALA A 327 -12.73 4.97 -0.12
C ALA A 327 -13.09 5.81 -1.36
N ASN A 328 -12.13 6.58 -1.88
CA ASN A 328 -12.38 7.48 -3.00
C ASN A 328 -12.52 6.72 -4.32
N PRO A 329 -13.24 7.27 -5.31
CA PRO A 329 -13.32 6.70 -6.65
C PRO A 329 -11.94 6.45 -7.25
N ASN A 330 -11.72 5.25 -7.76
CA ASN A 330 -10.47 4.85 -8.38
C ASN A 330 -10.70 3.92 -9.56
N PRO A 331 -10.71 4.43 -10.80
CA PRO A 331 -10.94 3.62 -11.99
C PRO A 331 -9.97 2.44 -12.12
N PHE A 332 -8.74 2.56 -11.62
CA PHE A 332 -7.77 1.47 -11.64
C PHE A 332 -8.05 0.38 -10.59
N ARG A 333 -8.78 0.68 -9.53
CA ARG A 333 -9.28 -0.33 -8.59
C ARG A 333 -10.55 -0.99 -9.10
N GLU A 334 -11.41 -0.25 -9.78
CA GLU A 334 -12.78 -0.62 -10.11
C GLU A 334 -12.90 -1.28 -11.48
N ARG A 335 -12.01 -0.95 -12.44
CA ARG A 335 -12.16 -1.33 -13.86
C ARG A 335 -10.92 -1.96 -14.49
N LEU A 336 -9.81 -2.06 -13.78
CA LEU A 336 -8.56 -2.62 -14.34
C LEU A 336 -8.65 -4.13 -14.59
N PHE A 337 -9.55 -4.83 -13.90
CA PHE A 337 -9.75 -6.27 -14.03
C PHE A 337 -11.06 -6.57 -14.77
N THR A 338 -11.08 -7.68 -15.52
CA THR A 338 -12.29 -8.21 -16.17
C THR A 338 -13.43 -8.47 -15.18
N LYS A 339 -13.07 -8.83 -13.94
CA LYS A 339 -13.99 -8.97 -12.80
C LYS A 339 -13.51 -8.08 -11.66
N PRO A 340 -14.27 -7.04 -11.29
CA PRO A 340 -13.84 -6.13 -10.22
C PRO A 340 -13.76 -6.84 -8.87
N ILE A 341 -12.87 -6.37 -8.02
CA ILE A 341 -12.80 -6.79 -6.62
C ILE A 341 -14.00 -6.16 -5.89
N VAL A 342 -14.84 -6.98 -5.29
CA VAL A 342 -16.04 -6.54 -4.58
C VAL A 342 -15.90 -6.71 -3.08
N ILE A 343 -16.50 -5.79 -2.33
CA ILE A 343 -16.62 -5.86 -0.87
C ILE A 343 -18.00 -6.40 -0.55
N VAL A 344 -18.05 -7.45 0.27
CA VAL A 344 -19.29 -8.04 0.75
C VAL A 344 -19.21 -8.14 2.27
N ASN A 345 -20.15 -7.51 2.97
CA ASN A 345 -20.18 -7.46 4.44
C ASN A 345 -18.82 -7.01 5.05
N GLY A 346 -18.21 -5.98 4.47
CA GLY A 346 -16.93 -5.44 4.93
C GLY A 346 -15.71 -6.33 4.64
N HIS A 347 -15.84 -7.34 3.78
CA HIS A 347 -14.76 -8.28 3.46
C HIS A 347 -14.56 -8.43 1.96
N ILE A 348 -13.34 -8.77 1.58
CA ILE A 348 -12.95 -9.19 0.23
C ILE A 348 -12.66 -10.69 0.29
N SER A 349 -13.33 -11.48 -0.56
CA SER A 349 -13.04 -12.92 -0.71
C SER A 349 -11.66 -13.12 -1.30
N VAL A 350 -10.90 -14.10 -0.78
CA VAL A 350 -9.55 -14.41 -1.26
C VAL A 350 -9.65 -15.19 -2.59
N PRO A 351 -9.10 -14.66 -3.69
CA PRO A 351 -9.10 -15.36 -4.97
C PRO A 351 -8.28 -16.65 -4.90
N GLN A 352 -8.82 -17.73 -5.45
CA GLN A 352 -8.18 -19.05 -5.46
C GLN A 352 -7.46 -19.37 -6.78
N GLN A 353 -7.64 -18.53 -7.80
CA GLN A 353 -7.00 -18.71 -9.11
C GLN A 353 -5.46 -18.52 -8.99
N PRO A 354 -4.70 -19.09 -9.94
CA PRO A 354 -3.24 -18.95 -9.97
C PRO A 354 -2.74 -17.50 -9.96
N GLY A 355 -1.58 -17.26 -9.40
CA GLY A 355 -0.97 -15.96 -9.29
C GLY A 355 -1.72 -15.07 -8.29
N LEU A 356 -1.91 -13.82 -8.63
CA LEU A 356 -2.70 -12.85 -7.85
C LEU A 356 -4.21 -13.13 -7.93
N GLY A 357 -4.64 -14.00 -8.90
CA GLY A 357 -6.01 -14.47 -9.00
C GLY A 357 -6.95 -13.56 -9.80
N PHE A 358 -6.41 -12.71 -10.66
CA PHE A 358 -7.18 -11.79 -11.50
C PHE A 358 -6.63 -11.71 -12.93
N GLU A 359 -7.47 -11.23 -13.82
CA GLU A 359 -7.14 -10.98 -15.23
C GLU A 359 -7.33 -9.50 -15.55
N LEU A 360 -6.35 -8.91 -16.25
CA LEU A 360 -6.47 -7.54 -16.73
C LEU A 360 -7.58 -7.41 -17.77
N ASP A 361 -8.29 -6.29 -17.73
CA ASP A 361 -9.12 -5.84 -18.84
C ASP A 361 -8.20 -5.19 -19.89
N GLU A 362 -7.87 -5.94 -20.93
CA GLU A 362 -6.94 -5.50 -21.97
C GLU A 362 -7.46 -4.29 -22.76
N GLU A 363 -8.78 -4.16 -22.94
CA GLU A 363 -9.38 -3.00 -23.61
C GLU A 363 -9.20 -1.75 -22.74
N PHE A 364 -9.47 -1.86 -21.44
CA PHE A 364 -9.23 -0.76 -20.49
C PHE A 364 -7.76 -0.38 -20.43
N VAL A 365 -6.85 -1.36 -20.38
CA VAL A 365 -5.40 -1.13 -20.38
C VAL A 365 -4.97 -0.38 -21.65
N GLN A 366 -5.36 -0.86 -22.82
CA GLN A 366 -4.98 -0.23 -24.10
C GLN A 366 -5.55 1.19 -24.24
N PHE A 367 -6.79 1.41 -23.82
CA PHE A 367 -7.44 2.73 -23.92
C PHE A 367 -6.78 3.79 -23.04
N HIS A 368 -6.27 3.40 -21.85
CA HIS A 368 -5.68 4.33 -20.88
C HIS A 368 -4.16 4.35 -20.88
N ARG A 369 -3.52 3.55 -21.75
CA ARG A 369 -2.06 3.45 -21.83
C ARG A 369 -1.47 4.76 -22.32
N VAL A 370 -0.48 5.27 -21.56
CA VAL A 370 0.33 6.43 -21.95
C VAL A 370 1.60 5.89 -22.63
N PRO A 371 1.87 6.24 -23.91
CA PRO A 371 3.11 5.86 -24.56
C PRO A 371 4.34 6.38 -23.79
N LEU A 372 5.35 5.57 -23.61
CA LEU A 372 6.54 5.96 -22.83
C LEU A 372 7.29 7.16 -23.42
N GLN A 373 7.22 7.35 -24.73
CA GLN A 373 7.77 8.52 -25.43
C GLN A 373 7.02 9.82 -25.13
N ASP A 374 5.74 9.73 -24.76
CA ASP A 374 4.90 10.89 -24.40
C ASP A 374 5.02 11.21 -22.91
N ILE A 375 5.72 10.36 -22.18
CA ILE A 375 6.20 10.63 -20.85
C ILE A 375 7.48 11.45 -21.04
N SER A 376 7.33 12.73 -21.39
CA SER A 376 8.47 13.65 -21.58
C SER A 376 9.08 14.03 -20.23
N PHE A 377 10.42 14.07 -20.23
CA PHE A 377 11.21 14.61 -19.11
C PHE A 377 11.14 16.14 -19.10
#